data_f49f4471caee1d36bbeef2416ff18d0f
#
_entry.id   f49f4471caee1d36bbeef2416ff18d0f
#
_cell.length_a   1.000
_cell.length_b   1.000
_cell.length_c   1.000
_cell.angle_alpha   90.00
_cell.angle_beta   90.00
_cell.angle_gamma   90.00
#
_symmetry.space_group_name_H-M   'P 1'
#
loop_
_entity.id
_entity.type
_entity.pdbx_description
1 polymer ?
#
loop_
_entity_poly.entity_id
_entity_poly.type
_entity_poly.pdbx_seq_one_letter_code
_entity_poly.pdbx_strand_id
1 'polypeptide(L)'
;MIVTVDGPGGTGKSTVSRVLAHKAGLPHLDTGAFYRAATLAVLNSGVDPSHAAETTRVVDEARFDQVDGRMYLDGEDVSDEIRSEEVTAHVSVVSSHRAVREVMVDLQRDWVARHDGNGVVEGRDIGTVVFPDADVKIFLDARPEVRARRRANETGEGHDEVLADLSRRDHFDSTREASPMSVPPDAVLFDTSDFDFDEVVDRLYALIAAKS
;
A
#
# COMPACT_ATOMS: atom_id res chain seq x y z
N MET A 1 -8.03 -10.38 14.35
CA MET A 1 -8.17 -8.90 14.29
C MET A 1 -7.55 -8.37 13.01
N ILE A 2 -8.30 -7.59 12.25
CA ILE A 2 -7.83 -6.90 11.03
C ILE A 2 -7.75 -5.39 11.30
N VAL A 3 -6.56 -4.84 11.09
CA VAL A 3 -6.30 -3.39 11.16
C VAL A 3 -5.95 -2.89 9.78
N THR A 4 -6.66 -1.90 9.25
CA THR A 4 -6.33 -1.28 7.96
C THR A 4 -5.66 0.07 8.15
N VAL A 5 -4.64 0.35 7.34
CA VAL A 5 -3.91 1.63 7.34
C VAL A 5 -3.86 2.16 5.92
N ASP A 6 -4.79 3.03 5.58
CA ASP A 6 -4.90 3.66 4.27
C ASP A 6 -4.34 5.09 4.27
N GLY A 7 -4.18 5.67 3.09
CA GLY A 7 -3.79 7.07 2.92
C GLY A 7 -2.82 7.31 1.76
N PRO A 8 -2.53 8.57 1.42
CA PRO A 8 -1.72 8.95 0.28
C PRO A 8 -0.22 8.60 0.44
N GLY A 9 0.54 8.76 -0.63
CA GLY A 9 1.99 8.53 -0.64
C GLY A 9 2.76 9.47 0.31
N GLY A 10 3.86 9.00 0.90
CA GLY A 10 4.73 9.84 1.75
C GLY A 10 4.21 10.19 3.14
N THR A 11 3.09 9.61 3.59
CA THR A 11 2.56 9.83 4.96
C THR A 11 3.29 9.04 6.05
N GLY A 12 4.17 8.10 5.66
CA GLY A 12 4.86 7.22 6.59
C GLY A 12 4.12 5.91 6.88
N LYS A 13 3.07 5.56 6.11
CA LYS A 13 2.26 4.35 6.33
C LYS A 13 3.09 3.10 6.56
N SER A 14 4.00 2.77 5.66
CA SER A 14 4.74 1.50 5.71
C SER A 14 5.61 1.38 6.98
N THR A 15 6.20 2.47 7.42
CA THR A 15 6.98 2.47 8.66
C THR A 15 6.06 2.34 9.88
N VAL A 16 4.97 3.11 9.91
CA VAL A 16 3.98 3.09 11.00
C VAL A 16 3.31 1.72 11.08
N SER A 17 2.79 1.19 9.97
CA SER A 17 2.06 -0.09 9.93
C SER A 17 2.91 -1.25 10.39
N ARG A 18 4.19 -1.29 10.00
CA ARG A 18 5.14 -2.33 10.44
C ARG A 18 5.37 -2.29 11.95
N VAL A 19 5.55 -1.09 12.51
CA VAL A 19 5.74 -0.94 13.96
C VAL A 19 4.45 -1.24 14.73
N LEU A 20 3.29 -0.83 14.22
CA LEU A 20 1.99 -1.19 14.82
C LEU A 20 1.77 -2.70 14.82
N ALA A 21 2.07 -3.38 13.70
CA ALA A 21 1.97 -4.83 13.60
C ALA A 21 2.86 -5.53 14.62
N HIS A 22 4.14 -5.12 14.71
CA HIS A 22 5.07 -5.67 15.71
C HIS A 22 4.59 -5.44 17.15
N LYS A 23 4.15 -4.21 17.50
CA LYS A 23 3.64 -3.89 18.86
C LYS A 23 2.37 -4.68 19.20
N ALA A 24 1.51 -4.93 18.21
CA ALA A 24 0.27 -5.67 18.39
C ALA A 24 0.44 -7.22 18.31
N GLY A 25 1.63 -7.71 17.91
CA GLY A 25 1.84 -9.13 17.67
C GLY A 25 1.06 -9.66 16.46
N LEU A 26 0.77 -8.80 15.49
CA LEU A 26 0.03 -9.11 14.26
C LEU A 26 0.97 -9.21 13.05
N PRO A 27 0.66 -10.05 12.06
CA PRO A 27 1.38 -10.03 10.78
C PRO A 27 1.13 -8.71 10.03
N HIS A 28 2.08 -8.32 9.17
CA HIS A 28 2.04 -7.08 8.38
C HIS A 28 1.99 -7.38 6.88
N LEU A 29 1.05 -6.76 6.17
CA LEU A 29 0.92 -6.85 4.72
C LEU A 29 1.09 -5.46 4.08
N ASP A 30 2.11 -5.32 3.23
CA ASP A 30 2.31 -4.16 2.34
C ASP A 30 1.67 -4.44 0.97
N THR A 31 0.43 -4.00 0.77
CA THR A 31 -0.25 -4.21 -0.51
C THR A 31 0.37 -3.42 -1.66
N GLY A 32 1.03 -2.32 -1.36
CA GLY A 32 1.78 -1.56 -2.35
C GLY A 32 2.94 -2.36 -2.94
N ALA A 33 3.60 -3.20 -2.14
CA ALA A 33 4.64 -4.10 -2.62
C ALA A 33 4.06 -5.15 -3.59
N PHE A 34 2.85 -5.68 -3.35
CA PHE A 34 2.17 -6.60 -4.27
C PHE A 34 1.88 -5.95 -5.63
N TYR A 35 1.34 -4.73 -5.67
CA TYR A 35 1.12 -4.02 -6.93
C TYR A 35 2.42 -3.71 -7.67
N ARG A 36 3.49 -3.42 -6.94
CA ARG A 36 4.81 -3.23 -7.54
C ARG A 36 5.40 -4.53 -8.09
N ALA A 37 5.22 -5.66 -7.40
CA ALA A 37 5.64 -6.97 -7.90
C ALA A 37 4.82 -7.37 -9.14
N ALA A 38 3.51 -7.09 -9.15
CA ALA A 38 2.68 -7.27 -10.34
C ALA A 38 3.18 -6.43 -11.51
N THR A 39 3.57 -5.19 -11.26
CA THR A 39 4.15 -4.32 -12.29
C THR A 39 5.47 -4.86 -12.81
N LEU A 40 6.34 -5.35 -11.93
CA LEU A 40 7.60 -5.98 -12.31
C LEU A 40 7.36 -7.23 -13.19
N ALA A 41 6.40 -8.08 -12.82
CA ALA A 41 6.02 -9.25 -13.63
C ALA A 41 5.60 -8.85 -15.06
N VAL A 42 4.78 -7.79 -15.18
CA VAL A 42 4.35 -7.25 -16.48
C VAL A 42 5.53 -6.74 -17.30
N LEU A 43 6.41 -5.95 -16.70
CA LEU A 43 7.60 -5.43 -17.36
C LEU A 43 8.54 -6.55 -17.82
N ASN A 44 8.80 -7.53 -16.97
CA ASN A 44 9.64 -8.69 -17.30
C ASN A 44 9.05 -9.56 -18.43
N SER A 45 7.73 -9.58 -18.58
CA SER A 45 7.06 -10.31 -19.68
C SER A 45 7.13 -9.59 -21.03
N GLY A 46 7.53 -8.33 -21.06
CA GLY A 46 7.55 -7.48 -22.26
C GLY A 46 6.16 -7.00 -22.71
N VAL A 47 5.12 -7.20 -21.88
CA VAL A 47 3.76 -6.69 -22.14
C VAL A 47 3.73 -5.18 -21.85
N ASP A 48 3.05 -4.42 -22.71
CA ASP A 48 2.79 -3.00 -22.45
C ASP A 48 1.82 -2.88 -21.26
N PRO A 49 2.22 -2.20 -20.16
CA PRO A 49 1.39 -2.02 -18.97
C PRO A 49 0.01 -1.39 -19.24
N SER A 50 -0.18 -0.69 -20.37
CA SER A 50 -1.45 -0.10 -20.74
C SER A 50 -2.46 -1.11 -21.33
N HIS A 51 -2.02 -2.29 -21.74
CA HIS A 51 -2.86 -3.34 -22.31
C HIS A 51 -3.53 -4.19 -21.24
N ALA A 52 -4.70 -3.76 -20.77
CA ALA A 52 -5.38 -4.31 -19.60
C ALA A 52 -5.53 -5.84 -19.61
N ALA A 53 -5.94 -6.44 -20.75
CA ALA A 53 -6.18 -7.88 -20.82
C ALA A 53 -4.90 -8.71 -20.71
N GLU A 54 -3.82 -8.29 -21.38
CA GLU A 54 -2.53 -8.96 -21.35
C GLU A 54 -1.84 -8.78 -19.99
N THR A 55 -1.89 -7.55 -19.44
CA THR A 55 -1.42 -7.23 -18.09
C THR A 55 -2.11 -8.10 -17.05
N THR A 56 -3.44 -8.22 -17.12
CA THR A 56 -4.21 -9.06 -16.18
C THR A 56 -3.81 -10.53 -16.28
N ARG A 57 -3.63 -11.07 -17.48
CA ARG A 57 -3.19 -12.44 -17.67
C ARG A 57 -1.82 -12.72 -17.04
N VAL A 58 -0.85 -11.82 -17.24
CA VAL A 58 0.48 -11.94 -16.61
C VAL A 58 0.37 -11.95 -15.09
N VAL A 59 -0.45 -11.05 -14.53
CA VAL A 59 -0.64 -10.95 -13.09
C VAL A 59 -1.35 -12.18 -12.51
N ASP A 60 -2.33 -12.73 -13.20
CA ASP A 60 -3.09 -13.92 -12.77
C ASP A 60 -2.24 -15.20 -12.80
N GLU A 61 -1.29 -15.29 -13.75
CA GLU A 61 -0.37 -16.42 -13.88
C GLU A 61 0.80 -16.38 -12.87
N ALA A 62 1.16 -15.19 -12.35
CA ALA A 62 2.29 -14.99 -11.46
C ALA A 62 1.97 -15.37 -10.00
N ARG A 63 3.00 -15.77 -9.25
CA ARG A 63 2.88 -16.09 -7.81
C ARG A 63 3.52 -15.01 -6.96
N PHE A 64 2.72 -14.44 -6.09
CA PHE A 64 3.16 -13.39 -5.17
C PHE A 64 3.13 -13.90 -3.74
N ASP A 65 4.18 -13.61 -2.98
CA ASP A 65 4.20 -13.88 -1.53
C ASP A 65 4.98 -12.79 -0.79
N GLN A 66 4.59 -12.55 0.45
CA GLN A 66 5.32 -11.67 1.35
C GLN A 66 5.65 -12.41 2.64
N VAL A 67 6.95 -12.58 2.91
CA VAL A 67 7.47 -13.27 4.09
C VAL A 67 8.46 -12.35 4.79
N ASP A 68 8.27 -12.11 6.08
CA ASP A 68 9.14 -11.26 6.92
C ASP A 68 9.43 -9.87 6.31
N GLY A 69 8.42 -9.30 5.64
CA GLY A 69 8.52 -8.00 4.99
C GLY A 69 9.28 -7.98 3.65
N ARG A 70 9.73 -9.13 3.16
CA ARG A 70 10.32 -9.30 1.84
C ARG A 70 9.27 -9.75 0.83
N MET A 71 9.37 -9.23 -0.39
CA MET A 71 8.44 -9.54 -1.48
C MET A 71 9.04 -10.56 -2.42
N TYR A 72 8.27 -11.60 -2.73
CA TYR A 72 8.66 -12.68 -3.65
C TYR A 72 7.74 -12.71 -4.86
N LEU A 73 8.34 -12.87 -6.03
CA LEU A 73 7.67 -13.09 -7.32
C LEU A 73 8.19 -14.42 -7.89
N ASP A 74 7.28 -15.39 -8.10
CA ASP A 74 7.60 -16.73 -8.58
C ASP A 74 8.70 -17.45 -7.77
N GLY A 75 8.80 -17.11 -6.47
CA GLY A 75 9.77 -17.66 -5.53
C GLY A 75 11.11 -16.91 -5.48
N GLU A 76 11.34 -15.91 -6.31
CA GLU A 76 12.51 -15.04 -6.29
C GLU A 76 12.25 -13.80 -5.43
N ASP A 77 13.22 -13.40 -4.60
CA ASP A 77 13.16 -12.19 -3.81
C ASP A 77 13.36 -10.96 -4.69
N VAL A 78 12.31 -10.16 -4.82
CA VAL A 78 12.27 -8.96 -5.66
C VAL A 78 12.15 -7.66 -4.85
N SER A 79 12.45 -7.70 -3.55
CA SER A 79 12.22 -6.60 -2.61
C SER A 79 12.90 -5.28 -3.01
N ASP A 80 14.06 -5.36 -3.66
CA ASP A 80 14.79 -4.20 -4.15
C ASP A 80 14.32 -3.78 -5.55
N GLU A 81 14.12 -4.75 -6.45
CA GLU A 81 13.72 -4.52 -7.85
C GLU A 81 12.35 -3.84 -7.97
N ILE A 82 11.39 -4.17 -7.10
CA ILE A 82 10.07 -3.53 -7.06
C ILE A 82 10.11 -2.05 -6.72
N ARG A 83 11.27 -1.52 -6.29
CA ARG A 83 11.48 -0.11 -5.95
C ARG A 83 12.20 0.68 -7.04
N SER A 84 12.54 0.03 -8.16
CA SER A 84 13.16 0.69 -9.30
C SER A 84 12.33 1.85 -9.86
N GLU A 85 12.99 2.76 -10.56
CA GLU A 85 12.34 3.88 -11.25
C GLU A 85 11.32 3.38 -12.26
N GLU A 86 11.67 2.33 -13.02
CA GLU A 86 10.81 1.74 -14.04
C GLU A 86 9.50 1.20 -13.46
N VAL A 87 9.57 0.41 -12.37
CA VAL A 87 8.38 -0.06 -11.65
C VAL A 87 7.58 1.11 -11.09
N THR A 88 8.26 2.12 -10.54
CA THR A 88 7.61 3.31 -9.98
C THR A 88 6.86 4.11 -11.03
N ALA A 89 7.38 4.20 -12.25
CA ALA A 89 6.74 4.89 -13.37
C ALA A 89 5.46 4.20 -13.86
N HIS A 90 5.38 2.87 -13.76
CA HIS A 90 4.30 2.08 -14.37
C HIS A 90 3.26 1.54 -13.36
N VAL A 91 3.56 1.51 -12.06
CA VAL A 91 2.68 0.91 -11.03
C VAL A 91 1.28 1.54 -11.00
N SER A 92 1.14 2.82 -11.26
CA SER A 92 -0.16 3.49 -11.29
C SER A 92 -1.02 2.99 -12.44
N VAL A 93 -0.43 2.76 -13.62
CA VAL A 93 -1.13 2.23 -14.79
C VAL A 93 -1.60 0.79 -14.53
N VAL A 94 -0.70 -0.09 -14.10
CA VAL A 94 -1.02 -1.49 -13.80
C VAL A 94 -2.12 -1.58 -12.72
N SER A 95 -2.00 -0.80 -11.63
CA SER A 95 -2.96 -0.79 -10.54
C SER A 95 -4.32 -0.16 -10.87
N SER A 96 -4.46 0.51 -12.03
CA SER A 96 -5.74 1.07 -12.48
C SER A 96 -6.65 0.05 -13.15
N HIS A 97 -6.09 -1.04 -13.69
CA HIS A 97 -6.87 -2.06 -14.35
C HIS A 97 -7.77 -2.80 -13.36
N ARG A 98 -9.09 -2.73 -13.59
CA ARG A 98 -10.10 -3.36 -12.71
C ARG A 98 -9.82 -4.84 -12.46
N ALA A 99 -9.53 -5.61 -13.52
CA ALA A 99 -9.28 -7.04 -13.40
C ALA A 99 -7.99 -7.38 -12.63
N VAL A 100 -6.93 -6.57 -12.78
CA VAL A 100 -5.72 -6.68 -11.93
C VAL A 100 -6.07 -6.45 -10.47
N ARG A 101 -6.92 -5.46 -10.17
CA ARG A 101 -7.34 -5.19 -8.80
C ARG A 101 -8.14 -6.34 -8.19
N GLU A 102 -9.02 -6.97 -8.97
CA GLU A 102 -9.78 -8.14 -8.53
C GLU A 102 -8.84 -9.28 -8.11
N VAL A 103 -7.85 -9.62 -8.93
CA VAL A 103 -6.81 -10.61 -8.58
C VAL A 103 -6.06 -10.20 -7.30
N MET A 104 -5.63 -8.93 -7.20
CA MET A 104 -4.89 -8.46 -6.04
C MET A 104 -5.72 -8.46 -4.76
N VAL A 105 -7.01 -8.12 -4.81
CA VAL A 105 -7.92 -8.16 -3.66
C VAL A 105 -8.05 -9.59 -3.15
N ASP A 106 -8.22 -10.56 -4.02
CA ASP A 106 -8.32 -11.97 -3.64
C ASP A 106 -7.02 -12.46 -2.99
N LEU A 107 -5.86 -12.14 -3.56
CA LEU A 107 -4.56 -12.47 -2.96
C LEU A 107 -4.35 -11.87 -1.57
N GLN A 108 -4.78 -10.62 -1.36
CA GLN A 108 -4.68 -9.93 -0.07
C GLN A 108 -5.59 -10.58 0.99
N ARG A 109 -6.81 -10.96 0.59
CA ARG A 109 -7.75 -11.67 1.45
C ARG A 109 -7.25 -13.07 1.82
N ASP A 110 -6.71 -13.80 0.84
CA ASP A 110 -6.11 -15.11 1.05
C ASP A 110 -4.88 -15.03 1.96
N TRP A 111 -4.08 -13.96 1.84
CA TRP A 111 -2.94 -13.75 2.73
C TRP A 111 -3.42 -13.59 4.19
N VAL A 112 -4.42 -12.76 4.46
CA VAL A 112 -4.98 -12.58 5.81
C VAL A 112 -5.61 -13.90 6.31
N ALA A 113 -6.32 -14.64 5.46
CA ALA A 113 -6.91 -15.92 5.80
C ALA A 113 -5.84 -16.95 6.24
N ARG A 114 -4.68 -16.98 5.56
CA ARG A 114 -3.53 -17.83 5.94
C ARG A 114 -2.88 -17.43 7.27
N HIS A 115 -3.17 -16.23 7.76
CA HIS A 115 -2.74 -15.71 9.07
C HIS A 115 -3.88 -15.69 10.10
N ASP A 116 -4.75 -16.72 10.07
CA ASP A 116 -5.87 -16.90 11.00
C ASP A 116 -6.84 -15.70 11.06
N GLY A 117 -6.99 -14.98 9.95
CA GLY A 117 -7.83 -13.78 9.86
C GLY A 117 -7.25 -12.56 10.60
N ASN A 118 -5.94 -12.54 10.81
CA ASN A 118 -5.27 -11.45 11.52
C ASN A 118 -4.31 -10.69 10.59
N GLY A 119 -4.17 -9.38 10.82
CA GLY A 119 -3.15 -8.60 10.12
C GLY A 119 -3.30 -7.09 10.26
N VAL A 120 -2.17 -6.40 10.15
CA VAL A 120 -2.11 -4.97 9.84
C VAL A 120 -1.86 -4.86 8.35
N VAL A 121 -2.85 -4.38 7.61
CA VAL A 121 -2.84 -4.29 6.14
C VAL A 121 -2.78 -2.85 5.72
N GLU A 122 -1.74 -2.46 4.99
CA GLU A 122 -1.58 -1.10 4.48
C GLU A 122 -1.86 -0.97 2.99
N GLY A 123 -2.44 0.19 2.60
CA GLY A 123 -2.72 0.46 1.18
C GLY A 123 -3.34 1.82 0.89
N ARG A 124 -4.40 1.81 0.06
CA ARG A 124 -5.15 3.00 -0.38
C ARG A 124 -6.65 2.86 -0.22
N ASP A 125 -7.14 1.64 -0.29
CA ASP A 125 -8.56 1.26 -0.35
C ASP A 125 -8.83 0.01 0.50
N ILE A 126 -7.97 -0.26 1.48
CA ILE A 126 -8.05 -1.47 2.28
C ILE A 126 -9.32 -1.46 3.14
N GLY A 127 -9.56 -0.38 3.86
CA GLY A 127 -10.73 -0.23 4.73
C GLY A 127 -12.04 0.08 4.00
N THR A 128 -11.99 0.37 2.68
CA THR A 128 -13.20 0.63 1.87
C THR A 128 -13.59 -0.54 0.97
N VAL A 129 -12.61 -1.30 0.45
CA VAL A 129 -12.83 -2.34 -0.57
C VAL A 129 -12.34 -3.71 -0.14
N VAL A 130 -11.11 -3.81 0.37
CA VAL A 130 -10.50 -5.12 0.66
C VAL A 130 -11.08 -5.71 1.94
N PHE A 131 -11.08 -4.94 3.02
CA PHE A 131 -11.62 -5.31 4.34
C PHE A 131 -12.57 -4.23 4.89
N PRO A 132 -13.76 -4.09 4.29
CA PRO A 132 -14.75 -3.08 4.73
C PRO A 132 -15.27 -3.31 6.15
N ASP A 133 -15.12 -4.51 6.68
CA ASP A 133 -15.53 -4.91 8.04
C ASP A 133 -14.34 -5.05 9.00
N ALA A 134 -13.19 -4.41 8.70
CA ALA A 134 -12.01 -4.46 9.57
C ALA A 134 -12.30 -3.91 10.97
N ASP A 135 -11.67 -4.49 11.99
CA ASP A 135 -11.88 -4.13 13.41
C ASP A 135 -11.42 -2.71 13.74
N VAL A 136 -10.34 -2.27 13.10
CA VAL A 136 -9.79 -0.91 13.23
C VAL A 136 -9.42 -0.40 11.85
N LYS A 137 -9.93 0.78 11.50
CA LYS A 137 -9.60 1.46 10.25
C LYS A 137 -8.91 2.79 10.55
N ILE A 138 -7.74 2.96 10.00
CA ILE A 138 -6.91 4.16 10.14
C ILE A 138 -6.69 4.75 8.74
N PHE A 139 -6.93 6.04 8.60
CA PHE A 139 -6.53 6.76 7.40
C PHE A 139 -5.47 7.79 7.78
N LEU A 140 -4.23 7.54 7.35
CA LEU A 140 -3.11 8.45 7.59
C LEU A 140 -3.06 9.53 6.52
N ASP A 141 -3.00 10.79 6.96
CA ASP A 141 -2.78 11.92 6.08
C ASP A 141 -1.57 12.76 6.55
N ALA A 142 -1.10 13.63 5.71
CA ALA A 142 -0.16 14.70 6.05
C ALA A 142 -0.18 15.76 4.95
N ARG A 143 0.16 17.01 5.31
CA ARG A 143 0.27 18.10 4.34
C ARG A 143 1.22 17.72 3.19
N PRO A 144 0.88 18.06 1.94
CA PRO A 144 1.67 17.68 0.76
C PRO A 144 3.16 18.03 0.87
N GLU A 145 3.49 19.21 1.41
CA GLU A 145 4.86 19.68 1.57
C GLU A 145 5.63 18.84 2.61
N VAL A 146 4.94 18.37 3.66
CA VAL A 146 5.52 17.49 4.67
C VAL A 146 5.84 16.13 4.08
N ARG A 147 4.91 15.58 3.28
CA ARG A 147 5.09 14.30 2.58
C ARG A 147 6.22 14.37 1.56
N ALA A 148 6.27 15.44 0.77
CA ALA A 148 7.32 15.67 -0.20
C ALA A 148 8.70 15.78 0.47
N ARG A 149 8.80 16.52 1.58
CA ARG A 149 10.05 16.64 2.34
C ARG A 149 10.51 15.30 2.91
N ARG A 150 9.58 14.50 3.49
CA ARG A 150 9.90 13.16 4.01
C ARG A 150 10.47 12.28 2.90
N ARG A 151 9.79 12.26 1.75
CA ARG A 151 10.19 11.42 0.62
C ARG A 151 11.49 11.90 -0.03
N ALA A 152 11.69 13.20 -0.20
CA ALA A 152 12.94 13.78 -0.71
C ALA A 152 14.14 13.41 0.17
N ASN A 153 13.95 13.40 1.50
CA ASN A 153 15.00 12.96 2.43
C ASN A 153 15.33 11.46 2.33
N GLU A 154 14.35 10.63 1.94
CA GLU A 154 14.55 9.19 1.73
C GLU A 154 15.26 8.88 0.41
N THR A 155 14.93 9.60 -0.67
CA THR A 155 15.39 9.29 -2.04
C THR A 155 16.58 10.15 -2.47
N GLY A 156 16.79 11.31 -1.87
CA GLY A 156 17.78 12.30 -2.30
C GLY A 156 17.33 13.13 -3.51
N GLU A 157 16.08 13.00 -3.95
CA GLU A 157 15.48 13.75 -5.07
C GLU A 157 15.12 15.19 -4.67
N GLY A 158 14.87 16.05 -5.67
CA GLY A 158 14.46 17.43 -5.44
C GLY A 158 13.04 17.51 -4.84
N HIS A 159 12.86 18.37 -3.82
CA HIS A 159 11.58 18.54 -3.13
C HIS A 159 10.41 18.84 -4.08
N ASP A 160 10.60 19.77 -5.04
CA ASP A 160 9.52 20.19 -5.95
C ASP A 160 9.14 19.08 -6.95
N GLU A 161 10.12 18.28 -7.37
CA GLU A 161 9.92 17.12 -8.24
C GLU A 161 9.12 16.03 -7.51
N VAL A 162 9.52 15.72 -6.27
CA VAL A 162 8.80 14.77 -5.41
C VAL A 162 7.38 15.25 -5.10
N LEU A 163 7.19 16.55 -4.84
CA LEU A 163 5.86 17.12 -4.58
C LEU A 163 4.94 16.96 -5.80
N ALA A 164 5.45 17.24 -7.00
CA ALA A 164 4.70 17.07 -8.24
C ALA A 164 4.33 15.59 -8.49
N ASP A 165 5.28 14.66 -8.25
CA ASP A 165 5.04 13.22 -8.40
C ASP A 165 4.01 12.69 -7.42
N LEU A 166 4.13 13.02 -6.14
CA LEU A 166 3.16 12.62 -5.12
C LEU A 166 1.76 13.18 -5.44
N SER A 167 1.66 14.45 -5.84
CA SER A 167 0.38 15.07 -6.19
C SER A 167 -0.28 14.39 -7.39
N ARG A 168 0.50 14.05 -8.42
CA ARG A 168 0.01 13.31 -9.59
C ARG A 168 -0.51 11.93 -9.21
N ARG A 169 0.22 11.18 -8.36
CA ARG A 169 -0.17 9.85 -7.90
C ARG A 169 -1.41 9.89 -7.02
N ASP A 170 -1.49 10.82 -6.09
CA ASP A 170 -2.65 10.97 -5.20
C ASP A 170 -3.90 11.33 -6.01
N HIS A 171 -3.77 12.22 -7.01
CA HIS A 171 -4.86 12.51 -7.94
C HIS A 171 -5.30 11.25 -8.69
N PHE A 172 -4.36 10.49 -9.20
CA PHE A 172 -4.64 9.24 -9.92
C PHE A 172 -5.34 8.23 -8.99
N ASP A 173 -4.78 7.98 -7.79
CA ASP A 173 -5.34 7.03 -6.82
C ASP A 173 -6.76 7.43 -6.36
N SER A 174 -7.05 8.74 -6.24
CA SER A 174 -8.36 9.24 -5.80
C SER A 174 -9.42 9.32 -6.91
N THR A 175 -9.00 9.41 -8.18
CA THR A 175 -9.91 9.59 -9.32
C THR A 175 -10.09 8.35 -10.18
N ARG A 176 -9.32 7.28 -9.95
CA ARG A 176 -9.45 6.03 -10.71
C ARG A 176 -10.86 5.44 -10.55
N GLU A 177 -11.38 4.84 -11.62
CA GLU A 177 -12.72 4.27 -11.64
C GLU A 177 -12.89 3.07 -10.70
N ALA A 178 -11.86 2.21 -10.64
CA ALA A 178 -11.88 1.02 -9.80
C ALA A 178 -11.22 1.30 -8.45
N SER A 179 -11.97 1.15 -7.36
CA SER A 179 -11.48 1.25 -5.98
C SER A 179 -10.71 2.55 -5.71
N PRO A 180 -11.32 3.73 -5.85
CA PRO A 180 -10.63 5.00 -5.58
C PRO A 180 -10.18 5.08 -4.12
N MET A 181 -9.03 5.73 -3.89
CA MET A 181 -8.59 6.06 -2.55
C MET A 181 -9.60 7.01 -1.91
N SER A 182 -10.18 6.60 -0.81
CA SER A 182 -11.14 7.40 -0.04
C SER A 182 -11.07 7.06 1.44
N VAL A 183 -11.46 8.00 2.28
CA VAL A 183 -11.53 7.80 3.73
C VAL A 183 -12.74 6.91 4.05
N PRO A 184 -12.57 5.73 4.66
CA PRO A 184 -13.70 4.94 5.13
C PRO A 184 -14.54 5.73 6.14
N PRO A 185 -15.89 5.64 6.12
CA PRO A 185 -16.76 6.45 7.00
C PRO A 185 -16.50 6.28 8.50
N ASP A 186 -16.01 5.10 8.89
CA ASP A 186 -15.72 4.69 10.27
C ASP A 186 -14.23 4.69 10.61
N ALA A 187 -13.38 5.22 9.72
CA ALA A 187 -11.95 5.30 9.95
C ALA A 187 -11.57 6.47 10.87
N VAL A 188 -10.54 6.24 11.66
CA VAL A 188 -9.85 7.33 12.34
C VAL A 188 -8.95 8.04 11.34
N LEU A 189 -9.32 9.27 10.97
CA LEU A 189 -8.48 10.14 10.16
C LEU A 189 -7.41 10.75 11.06
N PHE A 190 -6.14 10.50 10.74
CA PHE A 190 -5.00 10.97 11.53
C PHE A 190 -4.00 11.75 10.66
N ASP A 191 -3.92 13.06 10.90
CA ASP A 191 -2.91 13.93 10.27
C ASP A 191 -1.59 13.82 11.05
N THR A 192 -0.55 13.32 10.36
CA THR A 192 0.78 13.09 10.93
C THR A 192 1.72 14.30 10.79
N SER A 193 1.23 15.44 10.27
CA SER A 193 2.08 16.56 9.85
C SER A 193 2.88 17.18 10.98
N ASP A 194 2.31 17.26 12.18
CA ASP A 194 2.85 17.99 13.32
C ASP A 194 3.27 17.06 14.47
N PHE A 195 3.27 15.76 14.25
CA PHE A 195 3.68 14.76 15.22
C PHE A 195 5.00 14.11 14.83
N ASP A 196 5.80 13.76 15.84
CA ASP A 196 6.94 12.88 15.61
C ASP A 196 6.49 11.41 15.42
N PHE A 197 7.44 10.58 15.01
CA PHE A 197 7.13 9.18 14.68
C PHE A 197 6.60 8.39 15.88
N ASP A 198 7.20 8.56 17.05
CA ASP A 198 6.83 7.79 18.25
C ASP A 198 5.46 8.21 18.76
N GLU A 199 5.14 9.51 18.73
CA GLU A 199 3.80 10.03 19.07
C GLU A 199 2.73 9.47 18.15
N VAL A 200 2.98 9.39 16.82
CA VAL A 200 2.05 8.79 15.86
C VAL A 200 1.81 7.33 16.21
N VAL A 201 2.88 6.56 16.40
CA VAL A 201 2.77 5.12 16.73
C VAL A 201 2.01 4.90 18.02
N ASP A 202 2.33 5.63 19.10
CA ASP A 202 1.70 5.41 20.41
C ASP A 202 0.20 5.75 20.39
N ARG A 203 -0.19 6.84 19.72
CA ARG A 203 -1.60 7.22 19.57
C ARG A 203 -2.39 6.20 18.76
N LEU A 204 -1.84 5.69 17.67
CA LEU A 204 -2.50 4.71 16.83
C LEU A 204 -2.52 3.32 17.47
N TYR A 205 -1.46 2.95 18.19
CA TYR A 205 -1.46 1.69 18.93
C TYR A 205 -2.52 1.65 20.02
N ALA A 206 -2.79 2.78 20.70
CA ALA A 206 -3.87 2.86 21.68
C ALA A 206 -5.24 2.53 21.10
N LEU A 207 -5.50 2.86 19.81
CA LEU A 207 -6.74 2.49 19.11
C LEU A 207 -6.84 0.97 18.90
N ILE A 208 -5.74 0.32 18.57
CA ILE A 208 -5.67 -1.13 18.37
C ILE A 208 -5.86 -1.85 19.71
N ALA A 209 -5.14 -1.42 20.75
CA ALA A 209 -5.20 -2.01 22.09
C ALA A 209 -6.60 -1.89 22.73
N ALA A 210 -7.38 -0.87 22.38
CA ALA A 210 -8.75 -0.71 22.87
C ALA A 210 -9.75 -1.70 22.25
N LYS A 211 -9.36 -2.42 21.18
CA LYS A 211 -10.17 -3.43 20.48
C LYS A 211 -9.70 -4.87 20.72
N SER A 212 -8.53 -5.05 21.34
CA SER A 212 -7.92 -6.35 21.69
C SER A 212 -8.46 -6.93 23.05
#